data_08ea156736e745cc83bd5d7974238691
#
_entry.id   08ea156736e745cc83bd5d7974238691
#
_cell.length_a   1.000
_cell.length_b   1.000
_cell.length_c   1.000
_cell.angle_alpha   90.00
_cell.angle_beta   90.00
_cell.angle_gamma   90.00
#
_symmetry.space_group_name_H-M   'P 1'
#
loop_
_entity.id
_entity.type
_entity.pdbx_description
1 polymer ?
#
loop_
_entity_poly.entity_id
_entity_poly.type
_entity_poly.pdbx_seq_one_letter_code
_entity_poly.pdbx_strand_id
1 'polypeptide(L)'
;MKVTMYGVSWCGDCRAARKFLDSHGIEYTEIDVDRDREASAEVVRRVGKRAVPQLVIDGEWFQPYKPGRGLLVDELCEKLGIARG
;
A
#
# COMPACT_ATOMS: atom_id res chain seq x y z
N MET A 1 -3.79 12.23 9.04
CA MET A 1 -3.34 11.55 7.79
C MET A 1 -4.22 10.33 7.56
N LYS A 2 -4.79 10.23 6.38
CA LYS A 2 -5.64 9.09 6.02
C LYS A 2 -4.87 8.14 5.13
N VAL A 3 -4.72 6.89 5.58
CA VAL A 3 -3.97 5.86 4.84
C VAL A 3 -4.90 4.69 4.53
N THR A 4 -4.96 4.32 3.26
CA THR A 4 -5.70 3.14 2.80
C THR A 4 -4.75 2.24 2.04
N MET A 5 -4.79 0.94 2.32
CA MET A 5 -4.00 -0.04 1.59
C MET A 5 -4.92 -0.98 0.81
N TYR A 6 -4.71 -1.03 -0.49
CA TYR A 6 -5.36 -2.03 -1.35
C TYR A 6 -4.42 -3.22 -1.47
N GLY A 7 -4.89 -4.39 -1.11
CA GLY A 7 -4.06 -5.58 -1.12
C GLY A 7 -4.86 -6.85 -1.20
N VAL A 8 -4.15 -7.98 -1.04
CA VAL A 8 -4.77 -9.30 -0.97
C VAL A 8 -4.11 -10.08 0.16
N SER A 9 -4.85 -11.04 0.72
CA SER A 9 -4.38 -11.74 1.92
C SER A 9 -3.21 -12.69 1.64
N TRP A 10 -3.08 -13.19 0.43
CA TRP A 10 -2.09 -14.20 0.06
C TRP A 10 -0.80 -13.63 -0.53
N CYS A 11 -0.68 -12.34 -0.67
CA CYS A 11 0.47 -11.70 -1.31
C CYS A 11 1.55 -11.33 -0.29
N GLY A 12 2.77 -11.81 -0.52
CA GLY A 12 3.91 -11.51 0.35
C GLY A 12 4.28 -10.04 0.39
N ASP A 13 4.13 -9.35 -0.74
CA ASP A 13 4.43 -7.92 -0.83
C ASP A 13 3.43 -7.09 -0.03
N CYS A 14 2.16 -7.50 -0.04
CA CYS A 14 1.15 -6.88 0.79
C CYS A 14 1.45 -7.10 2.27
N ARG A 15 1.92 -8.29 2.61
CA ARG A 15 2.31 -8.60 3.99
C ARG A 15 3.47 -7.71 4.44
N ALA A 16 4.47 -7.50 3.59
CA ALA A 16 5.60 -6.65 3.91
C ALA A 16 5.15 -5.21 4.14
N ALA A 17 4.28 -4.69 3.30
CA ALA A 17 3.73 -3.35 3.46
C ALA A 17 2.93 -3.22 4.75
N ARG A 18 2.09 -4.21 5.03
CA ARG A 18 1.28 -4.24 6.25
C ARG A 18 2.16 -4.25 7.49
N LYS A 19 3.19 -5.10 7.48
CA LYS A 19 4.12 -5.19 8.60
C LYS A 19 4.84 -3.87 8.83
N PHE A 20 5.23 -3.18 7.77
CA PHE A 20 5.87 -1.87 7.88
C PHE A 20 4.95 -0.86 8.56
N LEU A 21 3.70 -0.77 8.10
CA LEU A 21 2.73 0.16 8.67
C LEU A 21 2.48 -0.15 10.14
N ASP A 22 2.28 -1.42 10.47
CA ASP A 22 2.03 -1.85 11.85
C ASP A 22 3.23 -1.54 12.75
N SER A 23 4.43 -1.81 12.29
CA SER A 23 5.64 -1.61 13.11
C SER A 23 5.93 -0.13 13.38
N HIS A 24 5.42 0.76 12.57
CA HIS A 24 5.58 2.21 12.76
C HIS A 24 4.34 2.86 13.37
N GLY A 25 3.38 2.07 13.82
CA GLY A 25 2.19 2.60 14.48
C GLY A 25 1.29 3.41 13.57
N ILE A 26 1.32 3.14 12.26
CA ILE A 26 0.48 3.86 11.31
C ILE A 26 -0.89 3.21 11.27
N GLU A 27 -1.93 4.00 11.53
CA GLU A 27 -3.30 3.54 11.38
C GLU A 27 -3.67 3.58 9.90
N TYR A 28 -4.29 2.52 9.41
CA TYR A 28 -4.69 2.44 8.02
C TYR A 28 -5.93 1.55 7.86
N THR A 29 -6.65 1.76 6.77
CA THR A 29 -7.75 0.89 6.37
C THR A 29 -7.24 -0.04 5.29
N GLU A 30 -7.45 -1.33 5.47
CA GLU A 30 -7.08 -2.31 4.45
C GLU A 30 -8.30 -2.74 3.67
N ILE A 31 -8.18 -2.75 2.33
CA ILE A 31 -9.25 -3.18 1.43
C ILE A 31 -8.73 -4.36 0.62
N ASP A 32 -9.41 -5.50 0.72
CA ASP A 32 -9.04 -6.71 0.00
C ASP A 32 -9.70 -6.68 -1.38
N VAL A 33 -8.86 -6.53 -2.41
CA VAL A 33 -9.37 -6.40 -3.78
C VAL A 33 -9.89 -7.73 -4.35
N ASP A 34 -9.59 -8.86 -3.70
CA ASP A 34 -10.20 -10.13 -4.06
C ASP A 34 -11.66 -10.21 -3.62
N ARG A 35 -12.02 -9.45 -2.60
CA ARG A 35 -13.36 -9.47 -2.02
C ARG A 35 -14.20 -8.25 -2.37
N ASP A 36 -13.57 -7.24 -2.95
CA ASP A 36 -14.22 -5.98 -3.26
C ASP A 36 -14.01 -5.63 -4.72
N ARG A 37 -15.04 -5.85 -5.52
CA ARG A 37 -15.01 -5.62 -6.96
C ARG A 37 -14.76 -4.16 -7.32
N GLU A 38 -15.37 -3.26 -6.59
CA GLU A 38 -15.20 -1.83 -6.85
C GLU A 38 -13.79 -1.39 -6.54
N ALA A 39 -13.21 -1.91 -5.47
CA ALA A 39 -11.83 -1.62 -5.11
C ALA A 39 -10.88 -2.15 -6.17
N SER A 40 -11.11 -3.36 -6.67
CA SER A 40 -10.30 -3.94 -7.75
C SER A 40 -10.36 -3.07 -9.00
N ALA A 41 -11.57 -2.63 -9.37
CA ALA A 41 -11.75 -1.76 -10.53
C ALA A 41 -11.06 -0.41 -10.34
N GLU A 42 -11.08 0.13 -9.13
CA GLU A 42 -10.42 1.39 -8.81
C GLU A 42 -8.90 1.27 -8.98
N VAL A 43 -8.31 0.17 -8.49
CA VAL A 43 -6.87 -0.08 -8.68
C VAL A 43 -6.52 -0.11 -10.17
N VAL A 44 -7.28 -0.85 -10.96
CA VAL A 44 -7.03 -0.93 -12.41
C VAL A 44 -7.17 0.44 -13.05
N ARG A 45 -8.16 1.21 -12.65
CA ARG A 45 -8.41 2.55 -13.20
C ARG A 45 -7.26 3.49 -12.90
N ARG A 46 -6.70 3.40 -11.69
CA ARG A 46 -5.63 4.31 -11.24
C ARG A 46 -4.25 3.88 -11.71
N VAL A 47 -4.00 2.58 -11.77
CA VAL A 47 -2.66 2.04 -12.00
C VAL A 47 -2.50 1.47 -13.42
N GLY A 48 -3.61 1.15 -14.07
CA GLY A 48 -3.62 0.55 -15.40
C GLY A 48 -3.62 -0.97 -15.39
N LYS A 49 -3.49 -1.58 -14.22
CA LYS A 49 -3.52 -3.03 -14.05
C LYS A 49 -3.86 -3.36 -12.60
N ARG A 50 -4.20 -4.61 -12.33
CA ARG A 50 -4.50 -5.07 -10.98
C ARG A 50 -3.20 -5.36 -10.22
N ALA A 51 -2.52 -4.31 -9.81
CA ALA A 51 -1.25 -4.41 -9.11
C ALA A 51 -1.44 -4.02 -7.64
N VAL A 52 -1.03 -4.91 -6.74
CA VAL A 52 -1.07 -4.69 -5.30
C VAL A 52 0.29 -5.02 -4.69
N PRO A 53 0.67 -4.46 -3.56
CA PRO A 53 -0.07 -3.47 -2.76
C PRO A 53 -0.08 -2.08 -3.38
N GLN A 54 -1.14 -1.31 -3.08
CA GLN A 54 -1.21 0.12 -3.39
C GLN A 54 -1.57 0.85 -2.13
N LEU A 55 -0.90 1.96 -1.86
CA LEU A 55 -1.24 2.83 -0.74
C LEU A 55 -1.86 4.11 -1.27
N VAL A 56 -2.87 4.58 -0.56
CA VAL A 56 -3.43 5.91 -0.82
C VAL A 56 -3.23 6.71 0.46
N ILE A 57 -2.37 7.72 0.38
CA ILE A 57 -2.00 8.55 1.52
C ILE A 57 -2.52 9.95 1.26
N ASP A 58 -3.55 10.35 2.02
CA ASP A 58 -4.22 11.65 1.83
C ASP A 58 -4.61 11.89 0.36
N GLY A 59 -5.13 10.83 -0.28
CA GLY A 59 -5.60 10.90 -1.66
C GLY A 59 -4.54 10.65 -2.73
N GLU A 60 -3.28 10.56 -2.36
CA GLU A 60 -2.20 10.31 -3.30
C GLU A 60 -1.89 8.81 -3.39
N TRP A 61 -1.92 8.27 -4.60
CA TRP A 61 -1.64 6.86 -4.85
C TRP A 61 -0.13 6.61 -4.92
N PHE A 62 0.31 5.55 -4.25
CA PHE A 62 1.71 5.19 -4.18
C PHE A 62 1.85 3.66 -4.16
N GLN A 63 2.70 3.12 -5.03
CA GLN A 63 3.02 1.69 -5.03
C GLN A 63 4.25 1.47 -4.16
N PRO A 64 4.10 0.85 -2.96
CA PRO A 64 5.21 0.76 -2.00
C PRO A 64 6.21 -0.34 -2.29
N TYR A 65 5.96 -1.18 -3.28
CA TYR A 65 6.81 -2.31 -3.62
C TYR A 65 7.10 -2.32 -5.12
N LYS A 66 8.37 -2.50 -5.49
CA LYS A 66 8.76 -2.64 -6.89
C LYS A 66 9.58 -3.90 -7.08
N PRO A 67 9.29 -4.70 -8.13
CA PRO A 67 10.10 -5.87 -8.46
C PRO A 67 11.57 -5.49 -8.61
N GLY A 68 12.46 -6.27 -8.01
CA GLY A 68 13.89 -6.02 -8.05
C GLY A 68 14.39 -5.03 -7.01
N ARG A 69 13.52 -4.21 -6.42
CA ARG A 69 13.89 -3.25 -5.38
C ARG A 69 13.27 -3.57 -4.02
N GLY A 70 12.18 -4.31 -4.01
CA GLY A 70 11.47 -4.64 -2.79
C GLY A 70 10.65 -3.49 -2.24
N LEU A 71 10.48 -3.46 -0.94
CA LEU A 71 9.71 -2.43 -0.27
C LEU A 71 10.47 -1.10 -0.29
N LEU A 72 9.81 -0.04 -0.72
CA LEU A 72 10.43 1.28 -0.87
C LEU A 72 10.39 2.03 0.45
N VAL A 73 11.26 1.63 1.38
CA VAL A 73 11.25 2.14 2.76
C VAL A 73 11.49 3.64 2.82
N ASP A 74 12.44 4.15 2.04
CA ASP A 74 12.77 5.57 2.06
C ASP A 74 11.60 6.42 1.62
N GLU A 75 10.97 6.04 0.52
CA GLU A 75 9.81 6.74 -0.03
C GLU A 75 8.62 6.64 0.92
N LEU A 76 8.44 5.48 1.56
CA LEU A 76 7.39 5.30 2.55
C LEU A 76 7.57 6.22 3.74
N CYS A 77 8.79 6.29 4.27
CA CYS A 77 9.08 7.18 5.40
C CYS A 77 8.80 8.63 5.04
N GLU A 78 9.22 9.05 3.86
CA GLU A 78 8.99 10.42 3.40
C GLU A 78 7.49 10.72 3.27
N LYS A 79 6.74 9.83 2.62
CA LYS A 79 5.31 10.05 2.39
C LYS A 79 4.49 9.98 3.66
N LEU A 80 4.90 9.16 4.62
CA LEU A 80 4.20 8.98 5.88
C LEU A 80 4.69 9.91 6.98
N GLY A 81 5.73 10.69 6.71
CA GLY A 81 6.28 11.60 7.71
C GLY A 81 6.99 10.89 8.86
N ILE A 82 7.58 9.72 8.59
CA ILE A 82 8.28 8.92 9.58
C ILE A 82 9.76 9.23 9.55
N ALA A 83 10.33 9.50 10.71
CA ALA A 83 11.77 9.70 10.81
C ALA A 83 12.48 8.36 10.57
N ARG A 84 13.53 8.38 9.76
CA ARG A 84 14.41 7.22 9.58
C ARG A 84 15.40 7.20 10.73
N GLY A 85 15.35 6.12 11.48
CA GLY A 85 16.20 6.02 12.65
C GLY A 85 17.24 4.97 12.54
#